data_47b0de1efeef22e4ce706387c399d686
#
_entry.id   47b0de1efeef22e4ce706387c399d686
#
_cell.length_a   1.000
_cell.length_b   1.000
_cell.length_c   1.000
_cell.angle_alpha   90.00
_cell.angle_beta   90.00
_cell.angle_gamma   90.00
#
_symmetry.space_group_name_H-M   'P 1'
#
loop_
_entity.id
_entity.type
_entity.pdbx_description
1 polymer ?
#
loop_
_entity_poly.entity_id
_entity_poly.type
_entity_poly.pdbx_seq_one_letter_code
_entity_poly.pdbx_strand_id
1 'polypeptide(L)'
;MFVNFEAPVSCGRRRGMKLVATLSLAGVSVAGCGLGAGPAPSAVHLLVTRDFGANVVRTWSAPRVRGQETVMSLLMRNAKVGTRYGGGFVQSIDSLSGGGSQGQPVDWFYYVNGVEAHKGAADTNVHPGDHIWWDRHNWSQTDDVPAVVGSFPEPFLNGIGGKRLPVLVECAQPAGNACGAVSAELRKLGVPAARAALGTGGGAAQTLRVAVAPWAEVRGDRGIQSIEQGPRASGVYARFSADGRTLTLLDQSGRIVRTMGPGAGLLAATRTAENAPVWVVTGTDPVGVNLAARAFARGTLQNHFAVAVSAAGAQAVPVTSE
;
A
#
# COMPACT_ATOMS: atom_id res chain seq x y z
N MET A 1 8.79 60.15 -12.19
CA MET A 1 9.92 61.09 -12.44
C MET A 1 10.82 60.42 -13.44
N PHE A 2 10.74 60.87 -14.68
CA PHE A 2 11.48 60.39 -15.85
C PHE A 2 12.95 60.83 -15.77
N VAL A 3 13.87 60.02 -16.25
CA VAL A 3 15.02 60.51 -17.04
C VAL A 3 15.53 59.35 -17.94
N ASN A 4 15.36 59.57 -19.25
CA ASN A 4 16.07 58.93 -20.35
C ASN A 4 17.50 59.50 -20.46
N PHE A 5 18.44 58.72 -20.96
CA PHE A 5 19.61 59.27 -21.69
C PHE A 5 19.99 58.37 -22.85
N GLU A 6 19.93 58.96 -24.05
CA GLU A 6 20.38 58.44 -25.32
C GLU A 6 21.89 58.68 -25.60
N ALA A 7 22.38 57.91 -26.47
CA ALA A 7 23.56 57.76 -27.29
C ALA A 7 24.57 58.96 -27.43
N PRO A 8 25.77 58.79 -28.03
CA PRO A 8 25.82 58.82 -29.47
C PRO A 8 26.83 57.84 -30.20
N VAL A 9 26.51 57.67 -31.47
CA VAL A 9 27.22 57.06 -32.57
C VAL A 9 28.54 57.76 -32.88
N SER A 10 29.60 57.03 -33.23
CA SER A 10 30.71 57.57 -34.01
C SER A 10 31.17 56.55 -35.07
N CYS A 11 31.15 57.03 -36.29
CA CYS A 11 31.52 56.41 -37.55
C CYS A 11 33.05 56.54 -37.77
N GLY A 12 33.74 55.45 -38.10
CA GLY A 12 35.14 55.47 -38.50
C GLY A 12 35.39 54.43 -39.60
N ARG A 13 35.88 54.91 -40.70
CA ARG A 13 35.96 54.35 -42.06
C ARG A 13 37.33 53.68 -42.30
N ARG A 14 37.32 52.56 -43.04
CA ARG A 14 38.32 52.02 -44.01
C ARG A 14 39.43 51.09 -43.42
N ARG A 15 39.50 49.84 -43.87
CA ARG A 15 40.38 49.37 -45.03
C ARG A 15 40.16 47.87 -45.23
N GLY A 16 40.08 47.47 -46.46
CA GLY A 16 39.77 46.14 -46.92
C GLY A 16 40.91 45.15 -46.68
N MET A 17 40.47 43.93 -46.41
CA MET A 17 41.29 42.73 -46.55
C MET A 17 40.37 41.59 -46.99
N LYS A 18 40.71 40.94 -48.05
CA LYS A 18 39.98 39.81 -48.62
C LYS A 18 40.10 38.63 -47.65
N LEU A 19 38.98 38.21 -47.07
CA LEU A 19 38.93 36.98 -46.32
C LEU A 19 38.06 35.96 -47.07
N VAL A 20 38.70 34.82 -47.30
CA VAL A 20 38.11 33.61 -47.90
C VAL A 20 37.01 33.11 -46.97
N ALA A 21 35.79 33.10 -47.46
CA ALA A 21 34.66 32.55 -46.72
C ALA A 21 34.72 31.01 -46.76
N THR A 22 35.22 30.41 -45.73
CA THR A 22 34.99 28.99 -45.44
C THR A 22 33.59 28.84 -44.85
N LEU A 23 32.70 28.26 -45.65
CA LEU A 23 31.35 27.91 -45.25
C LEU A 23 31.41 26.71 -44.31
N SER A 24 31.44 26.99 -42.99
CA SER A 24 31.26 25.95 -41.98
C SER A 24 29.78 25.62 -41.91
N LEU A 25 29.37 24.46 -42.43
CA LEU A 25 28.06 23.88 -42.21
C LEU A 25 27.96 23.54 -40.72
N ALA A 26 27.36 24.42 -39.92
CA ALA A 26 26.94 24.11 -38.55
C ALA A 26 25.79 23.11 -38.65
N GLY A 27 26.08 21.82 -38.43
CA GLY A 27 25.04 20.80 -38.26
C GLY A 27 24.20 21.13 -37.04
N VAL A 28 22.99 21.60 -37.28
CA VAL A 28 21.95 21.72 -36.22
C VAL A 28 21.56 20.30 -35.84
N SER A 29 22.15 19.78 -34.77
CA SER A 29 21.67 18.58 -34.13
C SER A 29 20.30 18.90 -33.56
N VAL A 30 19.24 18.53 -34.26
CA VAL A 30 17.89 18.50 -33.70
C VAL A 30 17.91 17.45 -32.59
N ALA A 31 18.07 17.90 -31.35
CA ALA A 31 17.78 17.08 -30.19
C ALA A 31 16.27 16.77 -30.22
N GLY A 32 15.91 15.68 -30.88
CA GLY A 32 14.56 15.14 -30.84
C GLY A 32 14.20 14.96 -29.37
N CYS A 33 13.21 15.71 -28.86
CA CYS A 33 12.56 15.38 -27.60
C CYS A 33 12.06 13.95 -27.75
N GLY A 34 12.80 13.00 -27.21
CA GLY A 34 12.43 11.60 -27.22
C GLY A 34 11.14 11.45 -26.43
N LEU A 35 10.02 11.34 -27.15
CA LEU A 35 8.73 10.86 -26.60
C LEU A 35 8.84 9.37 -26.27
N GLY A 36 9.94 8.95 -25.66
CA GLY A 36 10.13 7.57 -25.20
C GLY A 36 9.37 7.34 -23.89
N ALA A 37 9.01 6.10 -23.65
CA ALA A 37 8.27 5.66 -22.44
C ALA A 37 9.00 5.92 -21.11
N GLY A 38 10.14 6.58 -21.10
CA GLY A 38 10.95 6.79 -19.92
C GLY A 38 11.62 5.51 -19.40
N PRO A 39 12.43 5.60 -18.32
CA PRO A 39 13.06 4.42 -17.71
C PRO A 39 12.00 3.53 -17.04
N ALA A 40 12.20 2.21 -17.10
CA ALA A 40 11.35 1.26 -16.42
C ALA A 40 11.45 1.44 -14.88
N PRO A 41 10.33 1.36 -14.12
CA PRO A 41 10.38 1.32 -12.67
C PRO A 41 11.27 0.20 -12.15
N SER A 42 12.14 0.50 -11.20
CA SER A 42 13.05 -0.47 -10.57
C SER A 42 12.47 -1.05 -9.28
N ALA A 43 13.00 -2.19 -8.82
CA ALA A 43 12.64 -2.83 -7.55
C ALA A 43 11.13 -3.13 -7.38
N VAL A 44 10.42 -3.34 -8.48
CA VAL A 44 9.01 -3.72 -8.46
C VAL A 44 8.89 -5.19 -8.06
N HIS A 45 7.90 -5.50 -7.21
CA HIS A 45 7.51 -6.86 -6.86
C HIS A 45 6.11 -7.17 -7.36
N LEU A 46 5.89 -8.36 -7.89
CA LEU A 46 4.57 -8.83 -8.31
C LEU A 46 4.25 -10.14 -7.59
N LEU A 47 3.11 -10.17 -6.92
CA LEU A 47 2.59 -11.31 -6.18
C LEU A 47 1.19 -11.67 -6.67
N VAL A 48 0.92 -12.94 -6.85
CA VAL A 48 -0.40 -13.50 -7.14
C VAL A 48 -0.72 -14.56 -6.10
N THR A 49 -1.85 -14.41 -5.42
CA THR A 49 -2.33 -15.32 -4.37
C THR A 49 -3.80 -15.65 -4.59
N ARG A 50 -4.33 -16.51 -3.76
CA ARG A 50 -5.76 -16.78 -3.59
C ARG A 50 -6.11 -16.96 -2.12
N ASP A 51 -7.40 -16.84 -1.83
CA ASP A 51 -7.98 -17.09 -0.50
C ASP A 51 -7.39 -16.16 0.57
N PHE A 52 -7.42 -14.84 0.30
CA PHE A 52 -6.93 -13.81 1.20
C PHE A 52 -5.43 -13.95 1.54
N GLY A 53 -4.63 -14.28 0.52
CA GLY A 53 -3.20 -14.44 0.66
C GLY A 53 -2.74 -15.79 1.20
N ALA A 54 -3.65 -16.64 1.67
CA ALA A 54 -3.32 -17.93 2.28
C ALA A 54 -2.56 -18.87 1.34
N ASN A 55 -2.82 -18.77 0.04
CA ASN A 55 -2.22 -19.64 -0.97
C ASN A 55 -1.47 -18.80 -2.01
N VAL A 56 -0.15 -18.85 -1.99
CA VAL A 56 0.69 -18.21 -3.01
C VAL A 56 0.58 -19.00 -4.32
N VAL A 57 0.12 -18.36 -5.38
CA VAL A 57 0.06 -18.89 -6.72
C VAL A 57 1.40 -18.65 -7.43
N ARG A 58 1.89 -17.41 -7.37
CA ARG A 58 3.14 -17.03 -8.01
C ARG A 58 3.73 -15.73 -7.45
N THR A 59 5.06 -15.68 -7.43
CA THR A 59 5.81 -14.50 -6.99
C THR A 59 6.90 -14.17 -8.00
N TRP A 60 7.06 -12.89 -8.31
CA TRP A 60 8.18 -12.35 -9.09
C TRP A 60 8.85 -11.25 -8.26
N SER A 61 10.07 -11.51 -7.83
CA SER A 61 10.91 -10.52 -7.14
C SER A 61 11.54 -9.50 -8.10
N ALA A 62 11.62 -9.85 -9.36
CA ALA A 62 12.10 -9.02 -10.44
C ALA A 62 11.25 -9.25 -11.70
N PRO A 63 10.00 -8.78 -11.74
CA PRO A 63 9.13 -8.96 -12.90
C PRO A 63 9.68 -8.20 -14.11
N ARG A 64 9.26 -8.63 -15.30
CA ARG A 64 9.56 -7.90 -16.53
C ARG A 64 8.75 -6.61 -16.54
N VAL A 65 9.43 -5.47 -16.54
CA VAL A 65 8.84 -4.12 -16.48
C VAL A 65 9.30 -3.30 -17.70
N ARG A 66 8.46 -2.38 -18.17
CA ARG A 66 8.80 -1.37 -19.18
C ARG A 66 8.60 0.04 -18.62
N GLY A 67 9.08 1.07 -19.31
CA GLY A 67 8.75 2.45 -19.00
C GLY A 67 7.25 2.72 -19.14
N GLN A 68 6.70 3.59 -18.32
CA GLN A 68 5.26 3.89 -18.25
C GLN A 68 4.39 2.64 -18.09
N GLU A 69 4.78 1.74 -17.20
CA GLU A 69 4.08 0.50 -16.94
C GLU A 69 2.80 0.75 -16.13
N THR A 70 1.71 0.08 -16.49
CA THR A 70 0.50 0.00 -15.67
C THR A 70 0.42 -1.34 -14.97
N VAL A 71 -0.40 -1.43 -13.91
CA VAL A 71 -0.59 -2.69 -13.17
C VAL A 71 -1.10 -3.80 -14.09
N MET A 72 -2.02 -3.47 -15.02
CA MET A 72 -2.51 -4.43 -16.01
C MET A 72 -1.41 -4.88 -16.97
N SER A 73 -0.63 -3.96 -17.54
CA SER A 73 0.43 -4.31 -18.49
C SER A 73 1.57 -5.08 -17.82
N LEU A 74 1.90 -4.76 -16.55
CA LEU A 74 2.83 -5.53 -15.75
C LEU A 74 2.35 -6.98 -15.58
N LEU A 75 1.07 -7.18 -15.18
CA LEU A 75 0.51 -8.51 -15.02
C LEU A 75 0.54 -9.30 -16.33
N MET A 76 0.03 -8.73 -17.43
CA MET A 76 -0.03 -9.39 -18.75
C MET A 76 1.35 -9.74 -19.31
N ARG A 77 2.38 -9.01 -18.94
CA ARG A 77 3.78 -9.28 -19.36
C ARG A 77 4.39 -10.47 -18.61
N ASN A 78 3.90 -10.76 -17.42
CA ASN A 78 4.50 -11.74 -16.52
C ASN A 78 3.64 -13.01 -16.34
N ALA A 79 2.32 -12.93 -16.57
CA ALA A 79 1.37 -14.03 -16.43
C ALA A 79 0.47 -14.17 -17.68
N LYS A 80 -0.21 -15.29 -17.81
CA LYS A 80 -1.27 -15.48 -18.82
C LYS A 80 -2.57 -14.90 -18.24
N VAL A 81 -3.07 -13.84 -18.82
CA VAL A 81 -4.26 -13.10 -18.30
C VAL A 81 -5.40 -13.21 -19.29
N GLY A 82 -6.56 -13.64 -18.79
CA GLY A 82 -7.84 -13.52 -19.49
C GLY A 82 -8.56 -12.28 -18.96
N THR A 83 -9.14 -11.48 -19.87
CA THR A 83 -9.85 -10.25 -19.51
C THR A 83 -11.28 -10.26 -20.02
N ARG A 84 -12.16 -9.41 -19.45
CA ARG A 84 -13.51 -9.12 -19.90
C ARG A 84 -13.72 -7.60 -20.01
N TYR A 85 -14.86 -7.20 -20.56
CA TYR A 85 -15.31 -5.81 -20.68
C TYR A 85 -14.27 -4.90 -21.36
N GLY A 86 -13.80 -5.33 -22.54
CA GLY A 86 -12.82 -4.53 -23.31
C GLY A 86 -11.41 -4.49 -22.71
N GLY A 87 -11.07 -5.42 -21.82
CA GLY A 87 -9.74 -5.50 -21.20
C GLY A 87 -9.63 -4.87 -19.82
N GLY A 88 -10.67 -4.19 -19.34
CA GLY A 88 -10.63 -3.49 -18.05
C GLY A 88 -10.75 -4.39 -16.82
N PHE A 89 -11.27 -5.61 -16.98
CA PHE A 89 -11.50 -6.54 -15.87
C PHE A 89 -10.69 -7.83 -16.05
N VAL A 90 -9.95 -8.25 -15.01
CA VAL A 90 -9.21 -9.50 -15.00
C VAL A 90 -10.16 -10.66 -14.68
N GLN A 91 -10.41 -11.50 -15.67
CA GLN A 91 -11.25 -12.70 -15.51
C GLN A 91 -10.46 -13.89 -15.01
N SER A 92 -9.21 -14.05 -15.45
CA SER A 92 -8.35 -15.15 -15.04
C SER A 92 -6.88 -14.75 -15.05
N ILE A 93 -6.12 -15.35 -14.13
CA ILE A 93 -4.65 -15.29 -14.10
C ILE A 93 -4.15 -16.74 -14.11
N ASP A 94 -3.30 -17.03 -15.10
CA ASP A 94 -2.76 -18.37 -15.42
C ASP A 94 -3.85 -19.46 -15.42
N SER A 95 -4.44 -20.12 -15.03
CA SER A 95 -5.57 -21.06 -15.14
C SER A 95 -6.67 -20.82 -14.10
N LEU A 96 -6.49 -19.83 -13.21
CA LEU A 96 -7.45 -19.55 -12.16
C LEU A 96 -8.45 -18.49 -12.61
N SER A 97 -9.73 -18.84 -12.70
CA SER A 97 -10.81 -17.92 -13.10
C SER A 97 -11.54 -17.34 -11.91
N GLY A 98 -11.98 -16.08 -12.02
CA GLY A 98 -13.01 -15.49 -11.19
C GLY A 98 -14.42 -15.91 -11.61
N GLY A 99 -15.43 -15.34 -10.97
CA GLY A 99 -16.85 -15.53 -11.28
C GLY A 99 -17.62 -16.39 -10.28
N GLY A 100 -17.02 -17.41 -9.71
CA GLY A 100 -17.62 -18.23 -8.67
C GLY A 100 -16.82 -19.50 -8.37
N SER A 101 -16.89 -19.94 -7.14
CA SER A 101 -16.29 -21.19 -6.68
C SER A 101 -17.14 -21.78 -5.57
N GLN A 102 -17.59 -23.01 -5.73
CA GLN A 102 -18.44 -23.72 -4.75
C GLN A 102 -19.67 -22.91 -4.31
N GLY A 103 -20.32 -22.22 -5.26
CA GLY A 103 -21.50 -21.39 -4.97
C GLY A 103 -21.22 -20.04 -4.31
N GLN A 104 -19.95 -19.67 -4.13
CA GLN A 104 -19.55 -18.37 -3.58
C GLN A 104 -19.02 -17.45 -4.70
N PRO A 105 -19.30 -16.14 -4.64
CA PRO A 105 -18.73 -15.18 -5.58
C PRO A 105 -17.24 -15.01 -5.29
N VAL A 106 -16.40 -15.21 -6.31
CA VAL A 106 -14.95 -15.12 -6.18
C VAL A 106 -14.39 -14.35 -7.38
N ASP A 107 -13.63 -13.30 -7.13
CA ASP A 107 -13.00 -12.51 -8.19
C ASP A 107 -11.58 -12.08 -7.82
N TRP A 108 -10.93 -11.40 -8.79
CA TRP A 108 -9.58 -10.88 -8.66
C TRP A 108 -9.61 -9.43 -8.20
N PHE A 109 -8.95 -9.18 -7.09
CA PHE A 109 -8.69 -7.86 -6.53
C PHE A 109 -7.21 -7.57 -6.57
N TYR A 110 -6.81 -6.30 -6.61
CA TYR A 110 -5.40 -5.97 -6.56
C TYR A 110 -5.09 -4.81 -5.62
N TYR A 111 -3.90 -4.88 -5.06
CA TYR A 111 -3.36 -3.96 -4.08
C TYR A 111 -2.05 -3.41 -4.59
N VAL A 112 -1.83 -2.11 -4.40
CA VAL A 112 -0.54 -1.45 -4.59
C VAL A 112 -0.04 -0.99 -3.23
N ASN A 113 1.10 -1.52 -2.81
CA ASN A 113 1.69 -1.23 -1.50
C ASN A 113 0.71 -1.48 -0.33
N GLY A 114 -0.12 -2.52 -0.44
CA GLY A 114 -1.09 -2.90 0.60
C GLY A 114 -2.36 -2.06 0.63
N VAL A 115 -2.59 -1.22 -0.36
CA VAL A 115 -3.82 -0.43 -0.53
C VAL A 115 -4.59 -0.95 -1.72
N GLU A 116 -5.87 -1.24 -1.54
CA GLU A 116 -6.76 -1.62 -2.62
C GLU A 116 -6.91 -0.47 -3.62
N ALA A 117 -6.85 -0.80 -4.89
CA ALA A 117 -6.96 0.20 -5.94
C ALA A 117 -8.42 0.38 -6.36
N HIS A 118 -8.92 1.61 -6.23
CA HIS A 118 -10.27 1.98 -6.70
C HIS A 118 -10.31 2.32 -8.20
N LYS A 119 -9.14 2.38 -8.87
CA LYS A 119 -9.04 2.56 -10.32
C LYS A 119 -8.82 1.22 -11.01
N GLY A 120 -9.20 1.13 -12.28
CA GLY A 120 -8.86 -0.02 -13.11
C GLY A 120 -7.34 -0.26 -13.19
N ALA A 121 -6.92 -1.49 -13.28
CA ALA A 121 -5.50 -1.85 -13.34
C ALA A 121 -4.80 -1.29 -14.60
N ALA A 122 -5.56 -0.97 -15.65
CA ALA A 122 -5.05 -0.30 -16.85
C ALA A 122 -4.77 1.20 -16.64
N ASP A 123 -5.41 1.81 -15.63
CA ASP A 123 -5.29 3.24 -15.31
C ASP A 123 -4.40 3.51 -14.09
N THR A 124 -3.85 2.46 -13.50
CA THR A 124 -2.96 2.55 -12.33
C THR A 124 -1.52 2.35 -12.76
N ASN A 125 -0.72 3.41 -12.63
CA ASN A 125 0.71 3.37 -12.96
C ASN A 125 1.52 2.62 -11.89
N VAL A 126 2.56 1.93 -12.34
CA VAL A 126 3.56 1.28 -11.48
C VAL A 126 4.72 2.23 -11.24
N HIS A 127 5.15 2.35 -9.98
CA HIS A 127 6.28 3.19 -9.57
C HIS A 127 7.44 2.35 -9.05
N PRO A 128 8.65 2.92 -8.97
CA PRO A 128 9.79 2.23 -8.38
C PRO A 128 9.51 1.78 -6.94
N GLY A 129 9.83 0.54 -6.65
CA GLY A 129 9.64 -0.07 -5.33
C GLY A 129 8.22 -0.57 -5.05
N ASP A 130 7.28 -0.43 -5.98
CA ASP A 130 5.91 -0.89 -5.76
C ASP A 130 5.84 -2.40 -5.55
N HIS A 131 5.06 -2.79 -4.56
CA HIS A 131 4.58 -4.15 -4.33
C HIS A 131 3.16 -4.29 -4.89
N ILE A 132 3.05 -4.92 -6.05
CA ILE A 132 1.77 -5.20 -6.72
C ILE A 132 1.31 -6.59 -6.30
N TRP A 133 0.15 -6.67 -5.67
CA TRP A 133 -0.40 -7.91 -5.17
C TRP A 133 -1.80 -8.15 -5.72
N TRP A 134 -1.98 -9.24 -6.46
CA TRP A 134 -3.26 -9.74 -6.93
C TRP A 134 -3.71 -10.89 -6.05
N ASP A 135 -4.92 -10.81 -5.51
CA ASP A 135 -5.52 -11.90 -4.74
C ASP A 135 -6.90 -12.28 -5.30
N ARG A 136 -7.12 -13.57 -5.41
CA ARG A 136 -8.41 -14.13 -5.81
C ARG A 136 -9.14 -14.61 -4.57
N HIS A 137 -10.18 -13.92 -4.16
CA HIS A 137 -10.92 -14.28 -2.95
C HIS A 137 -12.44 -14.15 -3.06
N ASN A 138 -13.10 -14.72 -2.08
CA ASN A 138 -14.54 -14.65 -1.88
C ASN A 138 -14.94 -13.25 -1.40
N TRP A 139 -15.83 -12.58 -2.14
CA TRP A 139 -16.30 -11.24 -1.82
C TRP A 139 -17.76 -11.21 -1.31
N SER A 140 -18.32 -12.34 -0.86
CA SER A 140 -19.68 -12.41 -0.32
C SER A 140 -19.93 -11.54 0.91
N GLN A 141 -18.89 -11.19 1.67
CA GLN A 141 -18.99 -10.28 2.81
C GLN A 141 -18.73 -8.83 2.44
N THR A 142 -17.76 -8.59 1.57
CA THR A 142 -17.42 -7.26 1.06
C THR A 142 -16.65 -7.41 -0.25
N ASP A 143 -16.86 -6.49 -1.16
CA ASP A 143 -16.09 -6.26 -2.37
C ASP A 143 -15.03 -5.16 -2.18
N ASP A 144 -14.89 -4.62 -0.97
CA ASP A 144 -13.94 -3.57 -0.60
C ASP A 144 -13.14 -4.00 0.65
N VAL A 145 -11.85 -4.26 0.47
CA VAL A 145 -10.89 -4.48 1.54
C VAL A 145 -9.81 -3.39 1.46
N PRO A 146 -10.08 -2.21 2.00
CA PRO A 146 -9.38 -0.97 1.63
C PRO A 146 -7.88 -0.97 1.91
N ALA A 147 -7.40 -1.78 2.86
CA ALA A 147 -5.98 -1.94 3.13
C ALA A 147 -5.66 -3.29 3.79
N VAL A 148 -4.46 -3.81 3.53
CA VAL A 148 -3.97 -5.08 4.05
C VAL A 148 -2.56 -4.94 4.62
N VAL A 149 -2.21 -5.77 5.61
CA VAL A 149 -0.89 -5.71 6.25
C VAL A 149 0.18 -6.53 5.50
N GLY A 150 -0.21 -7.39 4.59
CA GLY A 150 0.66 -8.39 3.97
C GLY A 150 1.67 -7.85 2.98
N SER A 151 1.56 -6.59 2.58
CA SER A 151 2.57 -5.90 1.78
C SER A 151 3.70 -5.30 2.62
N PHE A 152 3.65 -5.41 3.97
CA PHE A 152 4.71 -4.88 4.82
C PHE A 152 6.11 -5.26 4.31
N PRO A 153 7.06 -4.32 4.19
CA PRO A 153 7.10 -2.98 4.80
C PRO A 153 6.39 -1.87 4.02
N GLU A 154 5.73 -2.18 2.90
CA GLU A 154 4.89 -1.18 2.24
C GLU A 154 3.56 -0.94 3.00
N PRO A 155 3.04 0.28 2.97
CA PRO A 155 3.45 1.47 2.19
C PRO A 155 4.50 2.36 2.87
N PHE A 156 5.14 1.94 3.96
CA PHE A 156 6.05 2.79 4.75
C PHE A 156 7.35 3.15 4.02
N LEU A 157 7.84 2.28 3.11
CA LEU A 157 9.08 2.52 2.37
C LEU A 157 8.88 3.38 1.13
N ASN A 158 7.94 2.99 0.26
CA ASN A 158 7.78 3.61 -1.06
C ASN A 158 6.51 4.45 -1.16
N GLY A 159 5.62 4.37 -0.16
CA GLY A 159 4.43 5.20 -0.07
C GLY A 159 3.29 4.75 -0.97
N ILE A 160 2.49 5.69 -1.44
CA ILE A 160 1.28 5.46 -2.23
C ILE A 160 1.33 6.31 -3.49
N GLY A 161 1.10 5.72 -4.66
CA GLY A 161 1.12 6.42 -5.95
C GLY A 161 2.47 7.10 -6.23
N GLY A 162 3.58 6.45 -5.88
CA GLY A 162 4.94 6.95 -6.05
C GLY A 162 5.34 8.08 -5.08
N LYS A 163 4.54 8.36 -4.04
CA LYS A 163 4.80 9.41 -3.05
C LYS A 163 5.02 8.80 -1.68
N ARG A 164 6.18 9.04 -1.08
CA ARG A 164 6.42 8.74 0.33
C ARG A 164 5.61 9.68 1.20
N LEU A 165 4.95 9.13 2.20
CA LEU A 165 4.15 9.87 3.15
C LEU A 165 4.87 9.95 4.51
N PRO A 166 4.63 11.01 5.30
CA PRO A 166 5.06 11.04 6.70
C PRO A 166 4.48 9.85 7.47
N VAL A 167 5.24 9.32 8.42
CA VAL A 167 4.81 8.19 9.26
C VAL A 167 4.71 8.65 10.70
N LEU A 168 3.56 8.40 11.33
CA LEU A 168 3.26 8.73 12.71
C LEU A 168 2.86 7.47 13.48
N VAL A 169 3.59 7.14 14.54
CA VAL A 169 3.25 6.08 15.49
C VAL A 169 2.56 6.73 16.68
N GLU A 170 1.25 6.53 16.77
CA GLU A 170 0.40 7.06 17.83
C GLU A 170 0.15 6.00 18.89
N CYS A 171 0.49 6.30 20.13
CA CYS A 171 0.48 5.32 21.19
C CYS A 171 -0.30 5.80 22.42
N ALA A 172 -1.08 4.91 23.03
CA ALA A 172 -1.64 5.15 24.35
C ALA A 172 -0.55 5.48 25.39
N GLN A 173 0.60 4.83 25.25
CA GLN A 173 1.81 5.07 26.05
C GLN A 173 3.02 5.28 25.15
N PRO A 174 3.34 6.53 24.74
CA PRO A 174 4.43 6.81 23.79
C PRO A 174 5.81 6.32 24.25
N ALA A 175 6.07 6.27 25.57
CA ALA A 175 7.29 5.72 26.14
C ALA A 175 7.22 4.21 26.41
N GLY A 176 6.06 3.57 26.19
CA GLY A 176 5.83 2.16 26.49
C GLY A 176 6.53 1.19 25.52
N ASN A 177 6.66 -0.05 25.95
CA ASN A 177 7.38 -1.10 25.21
C ASN A 177 6.75 -1.38 23.84
N ALA A 178 5.42 -1.42 23.72
CA ALA A 178 4.73 -1.67 22.46
C ALA A 178 5.02 -0.58 21.43
N CYS A 179 4.92 0.69 21.82
CA CYS A 179 5.27 1.82 21.00
C CYS A 179 6.76 1.78 20.56
N GLY A 180 7.63 1.41 21.53
CA GLY A 180 9.06 1.23 21.29
C GLY A 180 9.36 0.16 20.23
N ALA A 181 8.70 -1.00 20.30
CA ALA A 181 8.88 -2.12 19.40
C ALA A 181 8.48 -1.76 17.94
N VAL A 182 7.29 -1.20 17.76
CA VAL A 182 6.81 -0.74 16.42
C VAL A 182 7.76 0.29 15.83
N SER A 183 8.14 1.31 16.62
CA SER A 183 9.06 2.35 16.13
C SER A 183 10.47 1.81 15.85
N ALA A 184 10.93 0.81 16.58
CA ALA A 184 12.23 0.18 16.34
C ALA A 184 12.22 -0.62 15.04
N GLU A 185 11.15 -1.35 14.74
CA GLU A 185 11.04 -2.09 13.48
C GLU A 185 11.00 -1.13 12.27
N LEU A 186 10.21 -0.06 12.32
CA LEU A 186 10.20 0.96 11.26
C LEU A 186 11.60 1.59 11.07
N ARG A 187 12.29 1.92 12.16
CA ARG A 187 13.65 2.46 12.10
C ARG A 187 14.65 1.49 11.49
N LYS A 188 14.57 0.20 11.85
CA LYS A 188 15.39 -0.88 11.28
C LYS A 188 15.23 -0.98 9.76
N LEU A 189 14.06 -0.67 9.26
CA LEU A 189 13.76 -0.62 7.82
C LEU A 189 14.15 0.72 7.16
N GLY A 190 14.73 1.66 7.91
CA GLY A 190 15.10 2.99 7.41
C GLY A 190 13.91 3.94 7.25
N VAL A 191 12.77 3.65 7.89
CA VAL A 191 11.58 4.50 7.88
C VAL A 191 11.62 5.49 9.04
N PRO A 192 11.78 6.81 8.79
CA PRO A 192 11.66 7.81 9.83
C PRO A 192 10.20 7.92 10.28
N ALA A 193 9.93 7.64 11.55
CA ALA A 193 8.60 7.71 12.12
C ALA A 193 8.61 8.56 13.39
N ALA A 194 7.76 9.58 13.44
CA ALA A 194 7.53 10.35 14.65
C ALA A 194 6.68 9.53 15.65
N ARG A 195 6.85 9.78 16.95
CA ARG A 195 5.98 9.23 17.99
C ARG A 195 5.14 10.33 18.59
N ALA A 196 3.88 10.02 18.87
CA ALA A 196 2.95 10.93 19.52
C ALA A 196 1.98 10.20 20.43
N ALA A 197 1.26 10.94 21.25
CA ALA A 197 0.11 10.42 21.97
C ALA A 197 -1.01 10.03 21.00
N LEU A 198 -1.84 9.07 21.39
CA LEU A 198 -2.98 8.62 20.60
C LEU A 198 -3.91 9.80 20.28
N GLY A 199 -4.37 9.87 19.02
CA GLY A 199 -5.27 10.92 18.54
C GLY A 199 -4.59 12.21 18.07
N THR A 200 -3.26 12.33 18.17
CA THR A 200 -2.52 13.54 17.76
C THR A 200 -2.59 13.76 16.24
N GLY A 201 -2.55 12.72 15.42
CA GLY A 201 -2.57 12.79 13.95
C GLY A 201 -3.97 12.75 13.34
N GLY A 202 -5.01 12.89 14.15
CA GLY A 202 -6.40 12.83 13.69
C GLY A 202 -6.71 13.83 12.59
N GLY A 203 -7.10 13.33 11.41
CA GLY A 203 -7.47 14.14 10.24
C GLY A 203 -6.35 14.43 9.24
N ALA A 204 -5.13 13.97 9.44
CA ALA A 204 -4.04 14.13 8.49
C ALA A 204 -4.17 13.11 7.33
N ALA A 205 -4.93 13.47 6.30
CA ALA A 205 -5.27 12.61 5.15
C ALA A 205 -4.05 12.02 4.42
N GLN A 206 -2.90 12.67 4.51
CA GLN A 206 -1.65 12.29 3.83
C GLN A 206 -0.56 11.81 4.80
N THR A 207 -0.93 11.24 5.95
CA THR A 207 0.00 10.69 6.94
C THR A 207 -0.31 9.22 7.17
N LEU A 208 0.69 8.36 7.02
CA LEU A 208 0.59 6.95 7.41
C LEU A 208 0.61 6.86 8.94
N ARG A 209 -0.49 6.43 9.52
CA ARG A 209 -0.66 6.32 10.96
C ARG A 209 -0.54 4.86 11.39
N VAL A 210 0.17 4.62 12.50
CA VAL A 210 0.19 3.34 13.20
C VAL A 210 -0.31 3.57 14.62
N ALA A 211 -1.54 3.19 14.91
CA ALA A 211 -2.14 3.32 16.23
C ALA A 211 -1.79 2.11 17.09
N VAL A 212 -1.17 2.34 18.26
CA VAL A 212 -0.67 1.32 19.17
C VAL A 212 -1.33 1.50 20.53
N ALA A 213 -2.42 0.77 20.81
CA ALA A 213 -3.20 0.90 22.02
C ALA A 213 -4.12 -0.31 22.25
N PRO A 214 -4.61 -0.56 23.49
CA PRO A 214 -5.75 -1.44 23.72
C PRO A 214 -6.97 -1.01 22.90
N TRP A 215 -7.78 -1.99 22.46
CA TRP A 215 -8.95 -1.70 21.64
C TRP A 215 -9.88 -0.66 22.27
N ALA A 216 -10.10 -0.76 23.58
CA ALA A 216 -10.95 0.17 24.33
C ALA A 216 -10.53 1.65 24.16
N GLU A 217 -9.25 1.92 23.91
CA GLU A 217 -8.71 3.27 23.75
C GLU A 217 -8.68 3.74 22.29
N VAL A 218 -8.51 2.81 21.32
CA VAL A 218 -8.35 3.17 19.90
C VAL A 218 -9.66 3.10 19.11
N ARG A 219 -10.69 2.42 19.62
CA ARG A 219 -11.98 2.20 18.94
C ARG A 219 -12.73 3.48 18.56
N GLY A 220 -12.50 4.58 19.28
CA GLY A 220 -13.11 5.88 19.00
C GLY A 220 -12.48 6.65 17.82
N ASP A 221 -11.36 6.19 17.29
CA ASP A 221 -10.72 6.80 16.13
C ASP A 221 -11.54 6.57 14.85
N ARG A 222 -11.87 7.64 14.12
CA ARG A 222 -12.72 7.59 12.92
C ARG A 222 -12.17 6.69 11.80
N GLY A 223 -10.85 6.56 11.70
CA GLY A 223 -10.20 5.68 10.73
C GLY A 223 -10.21 4.20 11.13
N ILE A 224 -10.51 3.88 12.38
CA ILE A 224 -10.35 2.54 12.96
C ILE A 224 -11.70 1.92 13.38
N GLN A 225 -12.65 2.75 13.82
CA GLN A 225 -13.93 2.31 14.42
C GLN A 225 -14.71 1.32 13.56
N SER A 226 -14.56 1.37 12.22
CA SER A 226 -15.22 0.45 11.29
C SER A 226 -14.86 -1.02 11.53
N ILE A 227 -13.70 -1.32 12.15
CA ILE A 227 -13.29 -2.70 12.50
C ILE A 227 -14.28 -3.36 13.46
N GLU A 228 -14.95 -2.59 14.31
CA GLU A 228 -15.98 -3.12 15.23
C GLU A 228 -17.16 -3.76 14.50
N GLN A 229 -17.47 -3.26 13.32
CA GLN A 229 -18.57 -3.72 12.47
C GLN A 229 -18.18 -4.93 11.60
N GLY A 230 -16.90 -5.30 11.60
CA GLY A 230 -16.37 -6.44 10.86
C GLY A 230 -16.13 -6.16 9.37
N PRO A 231 -16.03 -7.24 8.54
CA PRO A 231 -15.51 -7.13 7.18
C PRO A 231 -16.33 -6.22 6.26
N ARG A 232 -17.64 -6.16 6.41
CA ARG A 232 -18.51 -5.33 5.56
C ARG A 232 -18.23 -3.82 5.67
N ALA A 233 -17.65 -3.39 6.78
CA ALA A 233 -17.38 -1.97 7.02
C ALA A 233 -15.88 -1.63 6.97
N SER A 234 -15.01 -2.61 7.13
CA SER A 234 -13.57 -2.37 7.28
C SER A 234 -12.68 -3.24 6.40
N GLY A 235 -13.22 -4.27 5.75
CA GLY A 235 -12.42 -5.31 5.10
C GLY A 235 -11.69 -6.25 6.09
N VAL A 236 -11.78 -6.01 7.40
CA VAL A 236 -11.09 -6.81 8.43
C VAL A 236 -12.00 -7.91 8.95
N TYR A 237 -11.60 -9.17 8.78
CA TYR A 237 -12.36 -10.37 9.18
C TYR A 237 -12.18 -10.72 10.68
N ALA A 238 -12.13 -9.69 11.49
CA ALA A 238 -12.11 -9.77 12.94
C ALA A 238 -12.92 -8.63 13.54
N ARG A 239 -13.42 -8.81 14.76
CA ARG A 239 -14.11 -7.76 15.49
C ARG A 239 -13.93 -7.93 17.00
N PHE A 240 -13.86 -6.82 17.68
CA PHE A 240 -13.85 -6.81 19.15
C PHE A 240 -15.27 -6.80 19.70
N SER A 241 -15.44 -7.34 20.90
CA SER A 241 -16.66 -7.14 21.69
C SER A 241 -16.82 -5.66 22.08
N ALA A 242 -18.05 -5.27 22.45
CA ALA A 242 -18.36 -3.89 22.83
C ALA A 242 -17.52 -3.37 24.01
N ASP A 243 -17.13 -4.25 24.92
CA ASP A 243 -16.23 -3.93 26.04
C ASP A 243 -14.73 -4.03 25.68
N GLY A 244 -14.40 -4.44 24.45
CA GLY A 244 -13.05 -4.60 23.96
C GLY A 244 -12.27 -5.79 24.52
N ARG A 245 -12.90 -6.64 25.33
CA ARG A 245 -12.22 -7.71 26.09
C ARG A 245 -12.10 -9.04 25.36
N THR A 246 -12.80 -9.19 24.24
CA THR A 246 -12.69 -10.37 23.39
C THR A 246 -12.47 -9.97 21.93
N LEU A 247 -11.71 -10.79 21.21
CA LEU A 247 -11.44 -10.68 19.78
C LEU A 247 -12.04 -11.90 19.09
N THR A 248 -13.02 -11.69 18.23
CA THR A 248 -13.66 -12.73 17.41
C THR A 248 -13.04 -12.76 16.03
N LEU A 249 -12.56 -13.92 15.60
CA LEU A 249 -12.00 -14.16 14.28
C LEU A 249 -13.04 -14.82 13.39
N LEU A 250 -13.11 -14.36 12.14
CA LEU A 250 -14.07 -14.80 11.14
C LEU A 250 -13.37 -15.56 10.01
N ASP A 251 -14.09 -16.49 9.38
CA ASP A 251 -13.69 -17.06 8.10
C ASP A 251 -14.06 -16.12 6.94
N GLN A 252 -13.65 -16.49 5.73
CA GLN A 252 -13.93 -15.73 4.50
C GLN A 252 -15.44 -15.57 4.18
N SER A 253 -16.31 -16.35 4.82
CA SER A 253 -17.77 -16.24 4.71
C SER A 253 -18.38 -15.40 5.84
N GLY A 254 -17.55 -14.82 6.72
CA GLY A 254 -17.99 -14.02 7.87
C GLY A 254 -18.49 -14.84 9.05
N ARG A 255 -18.32 -16.17 9.06
CA ARG A 255 -18.72 -17.03 10.18
C ARG A 255 -17.66 -16.95 11.27
N ILE A 256 -18.11 -17.03 12.53
CA ILE A 256 -17.22 -17.08 13.68
C ILE A 256 -16.47 -18.41 13.70
N VAL A 257 -15.15 -18.33 13.70
CA VAL A 257 -14.26 -19.50 13.82
C VAL A 257 -13.68 -19.61 15.22
N ARG A 258 -13.31 -18.49 15.81
CA ARG A 258 -12.67 -18.45 17.12
C ARG A 258 -13.00 -17.17 17.85
N THR A 259 -13.18 -17.24 19.14
CA THR A 259 -13.20 -16.09 20.05
C THR A 259 -12.02 -16.21 21.01
N MET A 260 -11.24 -15.14 21.11
CA MET A 260 -10.04 -15.04 21.92
C MET A 260 -10.31 -14.05 23.06
N GLY A 261 -9.91 -14.41 24.26
CA GLY A 261 -10.07 -13.60 25.48
C GLY A 261 -8.85 -12.69 25.75
N PRO A 262 -8.56 -12.45 27.04
CA PRO A 262 -7.42 -11.62 27.46
C PRO A 262 -6.09 -12.08 26.85
N GLY A 263 -5.22 -11.12 26.56
CA GLY A 263 -3.93 -11.38 25.91
C GLY A 263 -4.02 -11.55 24.38
N ALA A 264 -5.19 -11.40 23.76
CA ALA A 264 -5.30 -11.42 22.31
C ALA A 264 -4.94 -10.07 21.72
N GLY A 265 -4.19 -10.10 20.60
CA GLY A 265 -3.83 -8.91 19.82
C GLY A 265 -4.24 -9.02 18.37
N LEU A 266 -4.30 -7.88 17.68
CA LEU A 266 -4.64 -7.76 16.27
C LEU A 266 -3.71 -6.76 15.58
N LEU A 267 -3.18 -7.16 14.42
CA LEU A 267 -2.52 -6.30 13.45
C LEU A 267 -3.41 -6.23 12.22
N ALA A 268 -3.91 -5.05 11.92
CA ALA A 268 -4.78 -4.82 10.78
C ALA A 268 -4.47 -3.47 10.14
N ALA A 269 -4.91 -3.29 8.91
CA ALA A 269 -4.93 -2.00 8.25
C ALA A 269 -6.33 -1.74 7.71
N THR A 270 -6.74 -0.49 7.72
CA THR A 270 -7.98 -0.04 7.09
C THR A 270 -7.81 1.36 6.53
N ARG A 271 -8.78 1.81 5.76
CA ARG A 271 -8.74 3.11 5.09
C ARG A 271 -10.13 3.71 5.02
N THR A 272 -10.23 5.00 5.18
CA THR A 272 -11.48 5.72 4.99
C THR A 272 -11.34 6.62 3.77
N ALA A 273 -12.15 6.39 2.75
CA ALA A 273 -12.11 7.10 1.46
C ALA A 273 -10.66 7.14 0.88
N GLU A 274 -10.25 8.28 0.33
CA GLU A 274 -8.93 8.45 -0.30
C GLU A 274 -7.81 8.85 0.69
N ASN A 275 -8.04 8.76 2.01
CA ASN A 275 -7.02 9.04 3.01
C ASN A 275 -5.91 7.97 2.98
N ALA A 276 -4.76 8.29 3.54
CA ALA A 276 -3.73 7.29 3.80
C ALA A 276 -4.27 6.20 4.75
N PRO A 277 -3.88 4.93 4.58
CA PRO A 277 -4.34 3.87 5.45
C PRO A 277 -3.88 4.08 6.90
N VAL A 278 -4.69 3.60 7.83
CA VAL A 278 -4.35 3.53 9.25
C VAL A 278 -4.04 2.08 9.59
N TRP A 279 -2.87 1.86 10.14
CA TRP A 279 -2.48 0.58 10.69
C TRP A 279 -2.83 0.53 12.18
N VAL A 280 -3.30 -0.62 12.64
CA VAL A 280 -3.73 -0.84 14.01
C VAL A 280 -2.93 -1.97 14.63
N VAL A 281 -2.22 -1.67 15.69
CA VAL A 281 -1.51 -2.61 16.56
C VAL A 281 -2.22 -2.58 17.89
N THR A 282 -3.19 -3.47 18.08
CA THR A 282 -4.13 -3.40 19.20
C THR A 282 -4.31 -4.74 19.88
N GLY A 283 -5.09 -4.77 20.94
CA GLY A 283 -5.40 -6.00 21.67
C GLY A 283 -6.52 -5.82 22.67
N THR A 284 -6.97 -6.93 23.25
CA THR A 284 -7.99 -6.98 24.29
C THR A 284 -7.53 -6.33 25.60
N ASP A 285 -6.22 -6.21 25.77
CA ASP A 285 -5.54 -5.65 26.95
C ASP A 285 -4.08 -5.26 26.60
N PRO A 286 -3.30 -4.67 27.50
CA PRO A 286 -1.90 -4.34 27.25
C PRO A 286 -1.00 -5.54 26.91
N VAL A 287 -1.34 -6.77 27.35
CA VAL A 287 -0.58 -7.98 26.99
C VAL A 287 -0.78 -8.28 25.52
N GLY A 288 -2.02 -8.26 25.05
CA GLY A 288 -2.35 -8.44 23.62
C GLY A 288 -1.70 -7.37 22.73
N VAL A 289 -1.69 -6.10 23.15
CA VAL A 289 -1.00 -5.02 22.44
C VAL A 289 0.51 -5.29 22.35
N ASN A 290 1.14 -5.72 23.42
CA ASN A 290 2.58 -6.04 23.41
C ASN A 290 2.90 -7.24 22.49
N LEU A 291 2.04 -8.25 22.44
CA LEU A 291 2.20 -9.38 21.52
C LEU A 291 2.04 -8.91 20.07
N ALA A 292 1.04 -8.09 19.75
CA ALA A 292 0.86 -7.51 18.45
C ALA A 292 2.05 -6.64 18.03
N ALA A 293 2.57 -5.80 18.93
CA ALA A 293 3.73 -4.95 18.64
C ALA A 293 5.01 -5.75 18.35
N ARG A 294 5.23 -6.88 19.03
CA ARG A 294 6.35 -7.80 18.75
C ARG A 294 6.18 -8.53 17.41
N ALA A 295 4.94 -8.79 17.02
CA ALA A 295 4.59 -9.44 15.76
C ALA A 295 4.59 -8.48 14.56
N PHE A 296 4.77 -7.18 14.78
CA PHE A 296 4.88 -6.16 13.72
C PHE A 296 6.22 -6.30 12.99
N ALA A 297 6.31 -7.32 12.16
CA ALA A 297 7.51 -7.66 11.39
C ALA A 297 7.13 -8.38 10.10
N ARG A 298 7.99 -8.27 9.07
CA ARG A 298 7.74 -8.85 7.75
C ARG A 298 7.38 -10.34 7.83
N GLY A 299 8.13 -11.14 8.56
CA GLY A 299 7.92 -12.59 8.64
C GLY A 299 6.55 -12.99 9.20
N THR A 300 5.92 -12.12 10.02
CA THR A 300 4.58 -12.38 10.55
C THR A 300 3.47 -11.84 9.66
N LEU A 301 3.72 -10.71 8.98
CA LEU A 301 2.68 -9.98 8.25
C LEU A 301 2.57 -10.39 6.79
N GLN A 302 3.66 -10.87 6.18
CA GLN A 302 3.76 -11.12 4.74
C GLN A 302 2.60 -12.01 4.24
N ASN A 303 1.95 -11.56 3.17
CA ASN A 303 0.86 -12.23 2.48
C ASN A 303 -0.42 -12.42 3.31
N HIS A 304 -0.59 -11.73 4.44
CA HIS A 304 -1.81 -11.79 5.25
C HIS A 304 -2.63 -10.50 5.14
N PHE A 305 -3.94 -10.62 5.12
CA PHE A 305 -4.83 -9.45 5.10
C PHE A 305 -4.82 -8.74 6.45
N ALA A 306 -4.92 -9.52 7.52
CA ALA A 306 -4.69 -9.09 8.89
C ALA A 306 -4.12 -10.27 9.69
N VAL A 307 -3.60 -10.02 10.90
CA VAL A 307 -3.02 -11.06 11.76
C VAL A 307 -3.51 -10.90 13.20
N ALA A 308 -4.13 -11.95 13.73
CA ALA A 308 -4.40 -12.06 15.15
C ALA A 308 -3.22 -12.74 15.85
N VAL A 309 -2.95 -12.36 17.09
CA VAL A 309 -1.85 -12.92 17.89
C VAL A 309 -2.30 -13.28 19.31
N SER A 310 -1.68 -14.29 19.88
CA SER A 310 -1.83 -14.68 21.27
C SER A 310 -0.54 -15.34 21.76
N ALA A 311 -0.53 -15.81 23.01
CA ALA A 311 0.58 -16.60 23.52
C ALA A 311 0.81 -17.90 22.72
N ALA A 312 -0.20 -18.42 22.03
CA ALA A 312 -0.09 -19.60 21.16
C ALA A 312 0.53 -19.31 19.79
N GLY A 313 0.74 -18.03 19.44
CA GLY A 313 1.33 -17.62 18.17
C GLY A 313 0.44 -16.67 17.36
N ALA A 314 0.82 -16.49 16.08
CA ALA A 314 0.13 -15.65 15.10
C ALA A 314 -0.81 -16.50 14.22
N GLN A 315 -1.93 -15.92 13.83
CA GLN A 315 -2.94 -16.53 12.96
C GLN A 315 -3.39 -15.50 11.90
N ALA A 316 -3.36 -15.90 10.65
CA ALA A 316 -3.90 -15.10 9.54
C ALA A 316 -5.41 -14.89 9.69
N VAL A 317 -5.89 -13.74 9.25
CA VAL A 317 -7.31 -13.36 9.24
C VAL A 317 -7.64 -12.81 7.84
N PRO A 318 -8.72 -13.30 7.18
CA PRO A 318 -9.68 -14.32 7.63
C PRO A 318 -9.03 -15.67 7.94
N VAL A 319 -9.66 -16.41 8.87
CA VAL A 319 -9.23 -17.77 9.17
C VAL A 319 -9.64 -18.69 8.02
N THR A 320 -8.67 -19.31 7.38
CA THR A 320 -8.95 -20.36 6.39
C THR A 320 -9.20 -21.68 7.13
N SER A 321 -10.32 -22.36 6.83
CA SER A 321 -10.48 -23.75 7.22
C SER A 321 -9.51 -24.61 6.42
N GLU A 322 -8.72 -25.40 7.10
CA GLU A 322 -7.92 -26.48 6.49
C GLU A 322 -8.82 -27.50 5.79
#